data_786d49d003587886b07e666fc79f21c2
#
_entry.id   786d49d003587886b07e666fc79f21c2
#
_cell.length_a   1.000
_cell.length_b   1.000
_cell.length_c   1.000
_cell.angle_alpha   90.00
_cell.angle_beta   90.00
_cell.angle_gamma   90.00
#
_symmetry.space_group_name_H-M   'P 1'
#
loop_
_entity.id
_entity.type
_entity.pdbx_description
1 polymer ?
#
loop_
_entity_poly.entity_id
_entity_poly.type
_entity_poly.pdbx_seq_one_letter_code
_entity_poly.pdbx_strand_id
1 'polypeptide(L)'
;MSSIITLTLPGEIMFARLASQTASSLADLVIGENREESAKRKFCHAFELAVSEAVTNSVTHAEELDAPQMLTVTFEFEPRQLTVSVRDANPPFSIDKSAPDIESYPVHGFGLKIIREIMDQFTYRRDGDANIITMSKSL
;
A
#
# COMPACT_ATOMS: atom_id res chain seq x y z
N MET A 1 8.55 7.98 -19.12
CA MET A 1 8.24 9.08 -18.21
C MET A 1 7.18 8.61 -17.21
N SER A 2 7.46 8.75 -15.94
CA SER A 2 6.50 8.36 -14.92
C SER A 2 5.60 9.55 -14.54
N SER A 3 4.43 9.23 -14.05
CA SER A 3 3.50 10.23 -13.53
C SER A 3 3.24 9.91 -12.06
N ILE A 4 3.03 10.94 -11.26
CA ILE A 4 2.88 10.79 -9.83
C ILE A 4 1.62 11.48 -9.35
N ILE A 5 0.84 10.78 -8.55
CA ILE A 5 -0.32 11.32 -7.85
C ILE A 5 -0.10 11.06 -6.37
N THR A 6 -0.35 12.06 -5.55
CA THR A 6 -0.20 11.94 -4.11
C THR A 6 -1.50 12.30 -3.41
N LEU A 7 -1.90 11.44 -2.46
CA LEU A 7 -3.03 11.71 -1.59
C LEU A 7 -2.52 11.89 -0.17
N THR A 8 -2.98 12.95 0.49
CA THR A 8 -2.73 13.13 1.91
C THR A 8 -4.07 12.93 2.61
N LEU A 9 -4.14 11.96 3.50
CA LEU A 9 -5.39 11.51 4.10
C LEU A 9 -5.31 11.58 5.62
N PRO A 10 -6.43 11.94 6.28
CA PRO A 10 -6.49 11.72 7.74
C PRO A 10 -6.30 10.24 8.03
N GLY A 11 -5.62 9.94 9.13
CA GLY A 11 -5.37 8.56 9.53
C GLY A 11 -6.57 7.91 10.18
N GLU A 12 -7.66 7.82 9.45
CA GLU A 12 -8.91 7.24 9.90
C GLU A 12 -9.33 6.14 8.93
N ILE A 13 -9.89 5.09 9.49
CA ILE A 13 -10.19 3.87 8.72
C ILE A 13 -11.11 4.11 7.51
N MET A 14 -12.00 5.09 7.60
CA MET A 14 -12.89 5.38 6.50
C MET A 14 -12.15 5.79 5.22
N PHE A 15 -10.95 6.34 5.35
CA PHE A 15 -10.17 6.79 4.20
C PHE A 15 -9.38 5.68 3.52
N ALA A 16 -9.32 4.48 4.14
CA ALA A 16 -8.70 3.34 3.49
C ALA A 16 -9.42 2.99 2.20
N ARG A 17 -10.73 3.14 2.18
CA ARG A 17 -11.52 2.86 0.99
C ARG A 17 -11.21 3.85 -0.14
N LEU A 18 -11.07 5.12 0.19
CA LEU A 18 -10.72 6.13 -0.81
C LEU A 18 -9.37 5.80 -1.45
N ALA A 19 -8.38 5.47 -0.63
CA ALA A 19 -7.06 5.12 -1.12
C ALA A 19 -7.10 3.87 -2.00
N SER A 20 -7.79 2.83 -1.56
CA SER A 20 -7.85 1.58 -2.32
C SER A 20 -8.62 1.72 -3.63
N GLN A 21 -9.69 2.50 -3.64
CA GLN A 21 -10.42 2.76 -4.89
C GLN A 21 -9.61 3.60 -5.86
N THR A 22 -8.84 4.55 -5.35
CA THR A 22 -7.93 5.33 -6.20
C THR A 22 -6.88 4.41 -6.82
N ALA A 23 -6.33 3.49 -6.03
CA ALA A 23 -5.36 2.52 -6.53
C ALA A 23 -5.94 1.66 -7.64
N SER A 24 -7.16 1.17 -7.44
CA SER A 24 -7.84 0.35 -8.44
C SER A 24 -8.08 1.13 -9.74
N SER A 25 -8.52 2.38 -9.62
CA SER A 25 -8.77 3.23 -10.78
C SER A 25 -7.48 3.53 -11.56
N LEU A 26 -6.39 3.80 -10.84
CA LEU A 26 -5.10 4.05 -11.49
C LEU A 26 -4.55 2.80 -12.15
N ALA A 27 -4.74 1.64 -11.51
CA ALA A 27 -4.33 0.37 -12.10
C ALA A 27 -5.06 0.15 -13.43
N ASP A 28 -6.34 0.47 -13.48
CA ASP A 28 -7.13 0.37 -14.69
C ASP A 28 -6.57 1.25 -15.81
N LEU A 29 -6.19 2.47 -15.46
CA LEU A 29 -5.58 3.40 -16.43
C LEU A 29 -4.23 2.90 -16.93
N VAL A 30 -3.42 2.33 -16.05
CA VAL A 30 -2.09 1.83 -16.40
C VAL A 30 -2.16 0.68 -17.39
N ILE A 31 -3.13 -0.20 -17.21
CA ILE A 31 -3.32 -1.34 -18.11
C ILE A 31 -3.73 -0.92 -19.51
N GLY A 32 -4.64 0.05 -19.60
CA GLY A 32 -5.21 0.44 -20.87
C GLY A 32 -6.28 -0.53 -21.33
N GLU A 33 -6.72 -0.37 -22.58
CA GLU A 33 -7.90 -1.10 -23.07
C GLU A 33 -7.61 -2.41 -23.79
N ASN A 34 -6.35 -2.65 -24.16
CA ASN A 34 -6.01 -3.79 -25.01
C ASN A 34 -5.62 -5.05 -24.25
N ARG A 35 -6.22 -5.26 -23.08
CA ARG A 35 -5.90 -6.42 -22.27
C ARG A 35 -7.13 -7.27 -22.03
N GLU A 36 -6.87 -8.56 -21.81
CA GLU A 36 -7.91 -9.48 -21.42
C GLU A 36 -8.59 -9.01 -20.15
N GLU A 37 -9.91 -9.06 -20.12
CA GLU A 37 -10.69 -8.53 -19.01
C GLU A 37 -10.37 -9.19 -17.67
N SER A 38 -10.12 -10.48 -17.65
CA SER A 38 -9.80 -11.16 -16.41
C SER A 38 -8.43 -10.74 -15.86
N ALA A 39 -7.44 -10.55 -16.74
CA ALA A 39 -6.12 -10.09 -16.32
C ALA A 39 -6.19 -8.67 -15.77
N LYS A 40 -6.97 -7.82 -16.42
CA LYS A 40 -7.17 -6.44 -15.98
C LYS A 40 -7.82 -6.39 -14.61
N ARG A 41 -8.88 -7.17 -14.41
CA ARG A 41 -9.59 -7.22 -13.13
C ARG A 41 -8.68 -7.70 -12.01
N LYS A 42 -7.88 -8.71 -12.30
CA LYS A 42 -6.95 -9.27 -11.33
C LYS A 42 -5.89 -8.24 -10.89
N PHE A 43 -5.37 -7.49 -11.84
CA PHE A 43 -4.38 -6.45 -11.58
C PHE A 43 -4.98 -5.33 -10.71
N CYS A 44 -6.16 -4.83 -11.08
CA CYS A 44 -6.85 -3.79 -10.32
C CYS A 44 -7.20 -4.25 -8.91
N HIS A 45 -7.68 -5.48 -8.79
CA HIS A 45 -8.05 -6.04 -7.50
C HIS A 45 -6.84 -6.22 -6.59
N ALA A 46 -5.70 -6.60 -7.16
CA ALA A 46 -4.48 -6.75 -6.38
C ALA A 46 -4.08 -5.42 -5.72
N PHE A 47 -4.13 -4.33 -6.47
CA PHE A 47 -3.81 -3.02 -5.91
C PHE A 47 -4.86 -2.55 -4.91
N GLU A 48 -6.13 -2.78 -5.19
CA GLU A 48 -7.18 -2.43 -4.25
C GLU A 48 -6.96 -3.10 -2.90
N LEU A 49 -6.69 -4.39 -2.91
CA LEU A 49 -6.48 -5.16 -1.69
C LEU A 49 -5.19 -4.75 -0.98
N ALA A 50 -4.09 -4.64 -1.72
CA ALA A 50 -2.80 -4.30 -1.12
C ALA A 50 -2.82 -2.92 -0.47
N VAL A 51 -3.39 -1.94 -1.13
CA VAL A 51 -3.47 -0.58 -0.59
C VAL A 51 -4.40 -0.53 0.61
N SER A 52 -5.52 -1.23 0.54
CA SER A 52 -6.45 -1.31 1.67
C SER A 52 -5.75 -1.87 2.90
N GLU A 53 -4.98 -2.95 2.73
CA GLU A 53 -4.27 -3.56 3.86
C GLU A 53 -3.17 -2.65 4.41
N ALA A 54 -2.41 -2.00 3.54
CA ALA A 54 -1.33 -1.11 3.98
C ALA A 54 -1.86 0.09 4.74
N VAL A 55 -2.93 0.71 4.25
CA VAL A 55 -3.52 1.88 4.91
C VAL A 55 -4.19 1.46 6.22
N THR A 56 -4.91 0.35 6.21
CA THR A 56 -5.58 -0.15 7.43
C THR A 56 -4.56 -0.43 8.52
N ASN A 57 -3.42 -1.04 8.16
CA ASN A 57 -2.37 -1.31 9.14
C ASN A 57 -1.80 -0.02 9.73
N SER A 58 -1.56 0.99 8.91
CA SER A 58 -1.06 2.28 9.39
C SER A 58 -2.04 2.94 10.34
N VAL A 59 -3.32 2.95 9.99
CA VAL A 59 -4.36 3.55 10.82
C VAL A 59 -4.50 2.80 12.14
N THR A 60 -4.57 1.48 12.09
CA THR A 60 -4.74 0.66 13.28
C THR A 60 -3.58 0.82 14.25
N HIS A 61 -2.36 0.86 13.72
CA HIS A 61 -1.18 1.02 14.56
C HIS A 61 -1.16 2.40 15.24
N ALA A 62 -1.56 3.44 14.53
CA ALA A 62 -1.66 4.78 15.11
C ALA A 62 -2.74 4.85 16.19
N GLU A 63 -3.87 4.19 15.98
CA GLU A 63 -4.95 4.15 16.97
C GLU A 63 -4.51 3.46 18.27
N GLU A 64 -3.76 2.37 18.14
CA GLU A 64 -3.23 1.66 19.31
C GLU A 64 -2.32 2.53 20.14
N LEU A 65 -1.63 3.47 19.51
CA LEU A 65 -0.71 4.36 20.19
C LEU A 65 -1.36 5.68 20.58
N ASP A 66 -2.65 5.82 20.30
CA ASP A 66 -3.39 7.06 20.53
C ASP A 66 -2.67 8.25 19.88
N ALA A 67 -2.21 8.06 18.67
CA ALA A 67 -1.41 9.03 17.94
C ALA A 67 -1.97 9.27 16.54
N PRO A 68 -3.14 9.93 16.44
CA PRO A 68 -3.71 10.19 15.12
C PRO A 68 -2.78 11.06 14.28
N GLN A 69 -2.72 10.75 13.00
CA GLN A 69 -1.80 11.43 12.10
C GLN A 69 -2.33 11.40 10.68
N MET A 70 -1.69 12.17 9.82
CA MET A 70 -1.98 12.13 8.40
C MET A 70 -1.15 11.03 7.75
N LEU A 71 -1.71 10.43 6.72
CA LEU A 71 -1.01 9.45 5.89
C LEU A 71 -0.78 10.05 4.51
N THR A 72 0.32 9.69 3.88
CA THR A 72 0.58 10.07 2.50
C THR A 72 0.68 8.83 1.66
N VAL A 73 -0.17 8.75 0.64
CA VAL A 73 -0.17 7.64 -0.31
C VAL A 73 0.26 8.20 -1.66
N THR A 74 1.34 7.68 -2.18
CA THR A 74 1.91 8.14 -3.45
C THR A 74 1.77 7.05 -4.49
N PHE A 75 1.21 7.41 -5.63
CA PHE A 75 1.04 6.51 -6.76
C PHE A 75 1.96 6.97 -7.87
N GLU A 76 2.88 6.12 -8.26
CA GLU A 76 3.78 6.40 -9.38
C GLU A 76 3.51 5.40 -10.46
N PHE A 77 3.18 5.88 -11.65
CA PHE A 77 2.81 4.98 -12.72
C PHE A 77 3.54 5.27 -14.01
N GLU A 78 3.89 4.19 -14.67
CA GLU A 78 4.54 4.15 -15.96
C GLU A 78 3.72 3.20 -16.82
N PRO A 79 3.97 3.16 -18.12
CA PRO A 79 3.25 2.18 -18.94
C PRO A 79 3.43 0.77 -18.38
N ARG A 80 2.32 0.13 -18.05
CA ARG A 80 2.27 -1.25 -17.60
C ARG A 80 2.85 -1.52 -16.20
N GLN A 81 3.06 -0.48 -15.41
CA GLN A 81 3.57 -0.65 -14.05
C GLN A 81 2.99 0.41 -13.13
N LEU A 82 2.60 -0.02 -11.94
CA LEU A 82 2.14 0.90 -10.88
C LEU A 82 2.91 0.60 -9.61
N THR A 83 3.38 1.66 -8.96
CA THR A 83 4.06 1.58 -7.68
C THR A 83 3.30 2.45 -6.70
N VAL A 84 3.00 1.90 -5.53
CA VAL A 84 2.28 2.63 -4.48
C VAL A 84 3.13 2.63 -3.22
N SER A 85 3.26 3.81 -2.60
CA SER A 85 3.96 3.94 -1.33
C SER A 85 3.00 4.51 -0.30
N VAL A 86 3.03 3.95 0.90
CA VAL A 86 2.25 4.45 2.03
C VAL A 86 3.23 4.91 3.09
N ARG A 87 3.14 6.19 3.45
CA ARG A 87 4.02 6.82 4.42
C ARG A 87 3.23 7.20 5.67
N ASP A 88 3.71 6.79 6.83
CA ASP A 88 3.13 7.18 8.10
C ASP A 88 4.23 7.60 9.08
N ALA A 89 3.84 8.22 10.18
CA ALA A 89 4.78 8.66 11.20
C ALA A 89 4.73 7.76 12.45
N ASN A 90 4.26 6.54 12.30
CA ASN A 90 4.25 5.58 13.40
C ASN A 90 5.68 5.20 13.80
N PRO A 91 5.85 4.66 15.02
CA PRO A 91 7.14 4.07 15.38
C PRO A 91 7.52 2.93 14.45
N PRO A 92 8.79 2.58 14.39
CA PRO A 92 9.24 1.49 13.50
C PRO A 92 8.53 0.18 13.79
N PHE A 93 8.28 -0.59 12.75
CA PHE A 93 7.77 -1.94 12.92
C PHE A 93 8.88 -2.82 13.46
N SER A 94 8.53 -3.75 14.33
CA SER A 94 9.50 -4.68 14.89
C SER A 94 9.93 -5.74 13.89
N ILE A 95 9.32 -5.78 12.77
CA ILE A 95 9.55 -6.77 11.73
C ILE A 95 10.99 -6.82 11.22
N ASP A 96 11.71 -5.71 11.35
CA ASP A 96 13.07 -5.61 10.82
C ASP A 96 14.14 -6.18 11.75
N LYS A 97 13.78 -6.55 12.95
CA LYS A 97 14.78 -6.92 13.95
C LYS A 97 15.29 -8.35 13.84
N SER A 98 14.50 -9.26 13.29
CA SER A 98 14.88 -10.65 13.31
C SER A 98 14.43 -11.34 12.09
N ALA A 99 14.68 -11.19 11.05
CA ALA A 99 14.06 -11.76 9.94
C ALA A 99 12.63 -11.31 9.91
N PRO A 100 12.24 -10.75 8.88
CA PRO A 100 10.91 -10.26 8.73
C PRO A 100 9.91 -11.39 8.83
N ASP A 101 9.50 -11.64 10.01
CA ASP A 101 8.47 -12.62 10.26
C ASP A 101 7.14 -11.88 10.15
N ILE A 102 6.54 -12.01 9.03
CA ILE A 102 5.26 -11.36 8.77
C ILE A 102 4.21 -11.86 9.74
N GLU A 103 4.34 -13.09 10.18
CA GLU A 103 3.40 -13.69 11.10
C GLU A 103 3.49 -13.07 12.49
N SER A 104 4.59 -12.41 12.80
CA SER A 104 4.72 -11.69 14.07
C SER A 104 4.19 -10.28 14.01
N TYR A 105 3.69 -9.84 12.90
CA TYR A 105 3.11 -8.51 12.78
C TYR A 105 1.87 -8.45 13.68
N PRO A 106 1.87 -7.54 14.65
CA PRO A 106 1.03 -7.74 15.84
C PRO A 106 -0.47 -7.75 15.65
N VAL A 107 -1.01 -6.97 14.77
CA VAL A 107 -2.45 -6.79 14.77
C VAL A 107 -3.14 -7.50 13.64
N HIS A 108 -2.59 -7.43 12.50
CA HIS A 108 -3.16 -7.99 11.28
C HIS A 108 -2.10 -8.81 10.61
N GLY A 109 -1.66 -9.85 11.29
CA GLY A 109 -0.55 -10.66 10.85
C GLY A 109 -0.61 -11.13 9.41
N PHE A 110 -1.79 -11.09 8.82
CA PHE A 110 -1.97 -11.55 7.45
C PHE A 110 -1.89 -10.42 6.41
N GLY A 111 -1.99 -9.15 6.83
CA GLY A 111 -1.99 -8.03 5.90
C GLY A 111 -0.74 -7.93 5.05
N LEU A 112 0.43 -7.93 5.68
CA LEU A 112 1.68 -7.87 4.96
C LEU A 112 1.94 -9.12 4.12
N LYS A 113 1.50 -10.26 4.62
CA LYS A 113 1.62 -11.50 3.88
C LYS A 113 0.81 -11.45 2.59
N ILE A 114 -0.40 -10.93 2.67
CA ILE A 114 -1.25 -10.76 1.49
C ILE A 114 -0.55 -9.86 0.48
N ILE A 115 -0.02 -8.73 0.92
CA ILE A 115 0.66 -7.79 0.02
C ILE A 115 1.83 -8.47 -0.67
N ARG A 116 2.64 -9.23 0.06
CA ARG A 116 3.78 -9.92 -0.53
C ARG A 116 3.39 -10.96 -1.56
N GLU A 117 2.26 -11.62 -1.34
CA GLU A 117 1.82 -12.65 -2.27
C GLU A 117 1.25 -12.09 -3.56
N ILE A 118 0.61 -10.93 -3.49
CA ILE A 118 -0.09 -10.39 -4.67
C ILE A 118 0.69 -9.31 -5.42
N MET A 119 1.72 -8.73 -4.80
CA MET A 119 2.56 -7.72 -5.44
C MET A 119 3.85 -8.37 -5.96
N ASP A 120 4.43 -7.79 -7.01
CA ASP A 120 5.71 -8.26 -7.53
C ASP A 120 6.85 -7.87 -6.60
N GLN A 121 6.78 -6.69 -6.01
CA GLN A 121 7.77 -6.21 -5.06
C GLN A 121 7.10 -5.56 -3.88
N PHE A 122 7.70 -5.76 -2.72
CA PHE A 122 7.26 -5.16 -1.48
C PHE A 122 8.48 -4.81 -0.66
N THR A 123 8.58 -3.56 -0.23
CA THR A 123 9.68 -3.12 0.64
C THR A 123 9.13 -2.29 1.78
N TYR A 124 9.83 -2.37 2.90
CA TYR A 124 9.60 -1.50 4.04
C TYR A 124 10.91 -0.78 4.34
N ARG A 125 10.84 0.51 4.57
CA ARG A 125 12.02 1.25 4.99
C ARG A 125 11.64 2.35 5.97
N ARG A 126 12.63 2.78 6.72
CA ARG A 126 12.48 3.88 7.65
C ARG A 126 13.19 5.10 7.06
N ASP A 127 12.50 6.23 7.04
CA ASP A 127 13.05 7.48 6.53
C ASP A 127 12.81 8.55 7.58
N GLY A 128 13.85 8.81 8.40
CA GLY A 128 13.71 9.72 9.53
C GLY A 128 12.64 9.23 10.50
N ASP A 129 11.58 9.99 10.66
CA ASP A 129 10.49 9.67 11.57
C ASP A 129 9.34 8.93 10.90
N ALA A 130 9.54 8.50 9.67
CA ALA A 130 8.46 7.90 8.90
C ALA A 130 8.72 6.46 8.51
N ASN A 131 7.66 5.68 8.49
CA ASN A 131 7.66 4.35 7.87
C ASN A 131 7.20 4.53 6.44
N ILE A 132 7.82 3.82 5.51
CA ILE A 132 7.40 3.83 4.12
C ILE A 132 7.29 2.39 3.64
N ILE A 133 6.10 1.99 3.26
CA ILE A 133 5.85 0.70 2.62
C ILE A 133 5.68 1.00 1.14
N THR A 134 6.45 0.31 0.32
CA THR A 134 6.38 0.47 -1.14
C THR A 134 6.06 -0.88 -1.76
N MET A 135 5.10 -0.88 -2.67
CA MET A 135 4.66 -2.09 -3.35
C MET A 135 4.47 -1.79 -4.83
N SER A 136 4.87 -2.72 -5.67
CA SER A 136 4.75 -2.52 -7.11
C SER A 136 4.34 -3.80 -7.80
N LYS A 137 3.74 -3.63 -8.95
CA LYS A 137 3.31 -4.73 -9.79
C LYS A 137 3.27 -4.23 -11.24
N SER A 138 3.67 -5.10 -12.13
CA SER A 138 3.62 -4.82 -13.57
C SER A 138 2.88 -5.92 -14.31
N LEU A 139 2.55 -5.63 -15.54
CA LEU A 139 1.88 -6.59 -16.43
C LEU A 139 2.84 -7.15 -17.46
#